data_e79211e4c3deab8a9390a53df19753aa
#
_entry.id   e79211e4c3deab8a9390a53df19753aa
#
_cell.length_a   1.000
_cell.length_b   1.000
_cell.length_c   1.000
_cell.angle_alpha   90.00
_cell.angle_beta   90.00
_cell.angle_gamma   90.00
#
_symmetry.space_group_name_H-M   'P 1'
#
loop_
_entity.id
_entity.type
_entity.pdbx_description
1 polymer ?
#
loop_
_entity_poly.entity_id
_entity_poly.type
_entity_poly.pdbx_seq_one_letter_code
_entity_poly.pdbx_strand_id
1 'polypeptide(L)'
;MSGDDLVPLQKELKSLGVDMYIIHTDGIEAGDYNEGMALCYKTLALQAVDPNVKPEPDCINLVYEHTISSQTDRTFMNLQEIFKRIGIRINCRFICAESMENIHNFLKAPYSIMARYDKLGHELQKIFEEKYGCRFLCNELPRGFSQTASWLRKIGKLYGKEKETEQVILENRIQYTQTINNLKLLYKGKKVILFLKNNSIDWILELAHDLDLDVLDSILIGSKEDSVADWKHQFSADWENAQNTLFTSIAKQKPDLIILNDFMGQAFIPDEICTVNLARDISTGFFTGTDCAAKWIRLFENTLEGRWKNDKSLFEKRCP
;
A
#
# COMPACT_ATOMS: atom_id res chain seq x y z
N MET A 1 -12.75 -23.15 29.90
CA MET A 1 -13.77 -22.91 28.85
C MET A 1 -13.95 -24.23 28.15
N SER A 2 -15.16 -24.77 28.10
CA SER A 2 -15.49 -25.97 27.34
C SER A 2 -15.37 -25.56 25.85
N GLY A 3 -14.40 -26.11 25.14
CA GLY A 3 -14.38 -26.02 23.69
C GLY A 3 -15.55 -26.84 23.14
N ASP A 4 -16.64 -26.15 22.78
CA ASP A 4 -17.75 -26.84 22.14
C ASP A 4 -17.24 -27.45 20.82
N ASP A 5 -17.48 -28.74 20.62
CA ASP A 5 -17.19 -29.37 19.34
C ASP A 5 -18.20 -28.87 18.29
N LEU A 6 -17.77 -27.92 17.46
CA LEU A 6 -18.61 -27.30 16.42
C LEU A 6 -18.76 -28.19 15.16
N VAL A 7 -18.02 -29.28 15.06
CA VAL A 7 -18.04 -30.16 13.88
C VAL A 7 -19.42 -30.85 13.66
N PRO A 8 -20.12 -31.36 14.69
CA PRO A 8 -21.48 -31.87 14.53
C PRO A 8 -22.46 -30.80 14.05
N LEU A 9 -22.38 -29.60 14.63
CA LEU A 9 -23.23 -28.46 14.23
C LEU A 9 -22.99 -28.06 12.77
N GLN A 10 -21.72 -28.00 12.33
CA GLN A 10 -21.38 -27.74 10.93
C GLN A 10 -22.02 -28.75 9.97
N LYS A 11 -22.02 -30.06 10.33
CA LYS A 11 -22.61 -31.10 9.52
C LYS A 11 -24.13 -30.95 9.46
N GLU A 12 -24.77 -30.64 10.57
CA GLU A 12 -26.22 -30.44 10.66
C GLU A 12 -26.66 -29.24 9.81
N LEU A 13 -25.99 -28.08 9.97
CA LEU A 13 -26.26 -26.87 9.19
C LEU A 13 -26.06 -27.10 7.68
N LYS A 14 -25.03 -27.84 7.30
CA LYS A 14 -24.81 -28.22 5.91
C LYS A 14 -25.95 -29.07 5.34
N SER A 15 -26.54 -29.94 6.13
CA SER A 15 -27.72 -30.74 5.71
C SER A 15 -28.96 -29.87 5.47
N LEU A 16 -29.00 -28.69 6.08
CA LEU A 16 -30.06 -27.67 5.91
C LEU A 16 -29.73 -26.63 4.81
N GLY A 17 -28.63 -26.83 4.09
CA GLY A 17 -28.20 -25.91 3.03
C GLY A 17 -27.48 -24.63 3.53
N VAL A 18 -27.02 -24.63 4.80
CA VAL A 18 -26.30 -23.52 5.40
C VAL A 18 -24.82 -23.84 5.51
N ASP A 19 -23.98 -23.06 4.86
CA ASP A 19 -22.53 -23.18 4.99
C ASP A 19 -22.03 -22.54 6.29
N MET A 20 -21.27 -23.28 7.06
CA MET A 20 -20.61 -22.83 8.28
C MET A 20 -19.10 -23.08 8.18
N TYR A 21 -18.30 -22.04 8.40
CA TYR A 21 -16.84 -22.11 8.43
C TYR A 21 -16.35 -21.97 9.87
N ILE A 22 -15.61 -22.97 10.34
CA ILE A 22 -15.06 -22.98 11.70
C ILE A 22 -13.63 -22.41 11.65
N ILE A 23 -13.40 -21.32 12.38
CA ILE A 23 -12.09 -20.69 12.50
C ILE A 23 -11.67 -20.79 13.97
N HIS A 24 -10.66 -21.59 14.26
CA HIS A 24 -10.13 -21.77 15.62
C HIS A 24 -9.19 -20.61 15.95
N THR A 25 -9.71 -19.58 16.57
CA THR A 25 -8.96 -18.39 17.01
C THR A 25 -9.08 -18.24 18.53
N ASP A 26 -8.66 -19.25 19.28
CA ASP A 26 -8.60 -19.04 20.72
C ASP A 26 -7.46 -18.06 21.06
N GLY A 27 -7.75 -17.08 21.88
CA GLY A 27 -6.81 -15.98 22.16
C GLY A 27 -5.59 -16.39 23.01
N ILE A 28 -5.40 -17.68 23.27
CA ILE A 28 -4.30 -18.24 24.05
C ILE A 28 -3.37 -19.08 23.16
N GLU A 29 -3.92 -19.91 22.29
CA GLU A 29 -3.16 -20.79 21.40
C GLU A 29 -2.96 -20.18 19.99
N ALA A 30 -3.87 -19.31 19.54
CA ALA A 30 -3.79 -18.67 18.23
C ALA A 30 -2.80 -17.49 18.15
N GLY A 31 -2.06 -17.20 19.23
CA GLY A 31 -1.07 -16.15 19.25
C GLY A 31 -1.64 -14.73 19.22
N ASP A 32 -1.05 -13.86 18.38
CA ASP A 32 -1.46 -12.47 18.26
C ASP A 32 -2.56 -12.26 17.19
N TYR A 33 -2.98 -11.01 17.05
CA TYR A 33 -3.98 -10.59 16.05
C TYR A 33 -3.61 -11.05 14.62
N ASN A 34 -2.33 -11.01 14.25
CA ASN A 34 -1.90 -11.36 12.90
C ASN A 34 -2.04 -12.86 12.64
N GLU A 35 -1.80 -13.69 13.64
CA GLU A 35 -1.97 -15.15 13.54
C GLU A 35 -3.45 -15.53 13.42
N GLY A 36 -4.32 -14.91 14.22
CA GLY A 36 -5.77 -15.08 14.12
C GLY A 36 -6.31 -14.63 12.75
N MET A 37 -5.84 -13.51 12.24
CA MET A 37 -6.15 -13.04 10.90
C MET A 37 -5.66 -14.03 9.83
N ALA A 38 -4.45 -14.54 9.94
CA ALA A 38 -3.89 -15.51 9.00
C ALA A 38 -4.70 -16.81 8.97
N LEU A 39 -5.15 -17.32 10.13
CA LEU A 39 -6.01 -18.48 10.21
C LEU A 39 -7.36 -18.25 9.51
N CYS A 40 -7.97 -17.08 9.71
CA CYS A 40 -9.21 -16.71 9.04
C CYS A 40 -9.03 -16.71 7.51
N TYR A 41 -8.05 -16.03 6.99
CA TYR A 41 -7.78 -15.95 5.55
C TYR A 41 -7.53 -17.32 4.93
N LYS A 42 -6.69 -18.16 5.57
CA LYS A 42 -6.38 -19.51 5.10
C LYS A 42 -7.59 -20.41 5.15
N THR A 43 -8.38 -20.38 6.22
CA THR A 43 -9.58 -21.20 6.35
C THR A 43 -10.58 -20.88 5.25
N LEU A 44 -10.85 -19.60 4.99
CA LEU A 44 -11.77 -19.20 3.93
C LEU A 44 -11.20 -19.50 2.54
N ALA A 45 -9.91 -19.31 2.30
CA ALA A 45 -9.27 -19.70 1.05
C ALA A 45 -9.37 -21.22 0.79
N LEU A 46 -9.27 -22.04 1.84
CA LEU A 46 -9.32 -23.48 1.71
C LEU A 46 -10.74 -24.05 1.64
N GLN A 47 -11.74 -23.41 2.25
CA GLN A 47 -13.07 -24.01 2.46
C GLN A 47 -14.19 -23.28 1.73
N ALA A 48 -14.07 -21.96 1.49
CA ALA A 48 -15.17 -21.17 0.97
C ALA A 48 -15.18 -21.01 -0.56
N VAL A 49 -14.07 -21.26 -1.23
CA VAL A 49 -13.95 -21.13 -2.69
C VAL A 49 -14.50 -22.39 -3.38
N ASP A 50 -15.46 -22.22 -4.29
CA ASP A 50 -16.02 -23.35 -5.08
C ASP A 50 -15.05 -23.69 -6.24
N PRO A 51 -14.48 -24.93 -6.26
CA PRO A 51 -13.56 -25.35 -7.30
C PRO A 51 -14.22 -25.57 -8.67
N ASN A 52 -15.55 -25.61 -8.75
CA ASN A 52 -16.29 -25.90 -9.98
C ASN A 52 -16.67 -24.65 -10.77
N VAL A 53 -16.39 -23.48 -10.25
CA VAL A 53 -16.69 -22.21 -10.93
C VAL A 53 -15.82 -22.03 -12.17
N LYS A 54 -16.45 -21.71 -13.29
CA LYS A 54 -15.75 -21.49 -14.57
C LYS A 54 -15.27 -20.04 -14.66
N PRO A 55 -14.05 -19.82 -15.18
CA PRO A 55 -13.55 -18.47 -15.41
C PRO A 55 -14.41 -17.69 -16.43
N GLU A 56 -14.65 -16.42 -16.12
CA GLU A 56 -15.26 -15.44 -16.99
C GLU A 56 -14.14 -14.54 -17.56
N PRO A 57 -14.19 -14.14 -18.85
CA PRO A 57 -13.28 -13.15 -19.37
C PRO A 57 -13.50 -11.80 -18.66
N ASP A 58 -12.51 -10.92 -18.74
CA ASP A 58 -12.60 -9.54 -18.26
C ASP A 58 -12.90 -9.38 -16.75
N CYS A 59 -12.51 -10.37 -15.95
CA CYS A 59 -12.62 -10.37 -14.50
C CYS A 59 -11.24 -10.52 -13.84
N ILE A 60 -11.03 -9.84 -12.72
CA ILE A 60 -9.81 -9.92 -11.91
C ILE A 60 -10.16 -9.93 -10.43
N ASN A 61 -9.37 -10.63 -9.60
CA ASN A 61 -9.52 -10.57 -8.14
C ASN A 61 -8.47 -9.68 -7.52
N LEU A 62 -8.82 -9.10 -6.38
CA LEU A 62 -7.91 -8.39 -5.49
C LEU A 62 -7.81 -9.17 -4.19
N VAL A 63 -6.60 -9.55 -3.79
CA VAL A 63 -6.36 -10.44 -2.65
C VAL A 63 -5.50 -9.75 -1.61
N TYR A 64 -5.88 -9.88 -0.36
CA TYR A 64 -5.12 -9.44 0.79
C TYR A 64 -4.85 -7.93 0.83
N GLU A 65 -5.93 -7.14 0.77
CA GLU A 65 -5.89 -5.70 0.99
C GLU A 65 -5.58 -5.35 2.46
N HIS A 66 -5.21 -4.12 2.70
CA HIS A 66 -4.89 -3.63 4.05
C HIS A 66 -6.19 -3.26 4.79
N THR A 67 -6.82 -4.19 5.50
CA THR A 67 -8.15 -4.01 6.12
C THR A 67 -8.22 -2.92 7.20
N ILE A 68 -7.09 -2.51 7.77
CA ILE A 68 -7.02 -1.50 8.85
C ILE A 68 -6.54 -0.13 8.34
N SER A 69 -6.26 0.01 7.04
CA SER A 69 -5.80 1.28 6.48
C SER A 69 -6.96 2.20 6.09
N SER A 70 -6.88 3.48 6.45
CA SER A 70 -7.82 4.51 5.97
C SER A 70 -7.79 4.71 4.45
N GLN A 71 -6.78 4.18 3.76
CA GLN A 71 -6.60 4.29 2.31
C GLN A 71 -7.11 3.08 1.53
N THR A 72 -7.60 2.04 2.20
CA THR A 72 -8.04 0.80 1.53
C THR A 72 -9.16 1.04 0.55
N ASP A 73 -10.21 1.73 0.96
CA ASP A 73 -11.35 2.01 0.08
C ASP A 73 -10.96 2.99 -1.03
N ARG A 74 -10.12 3.97 -0.76
CA ARG A 74 -9.61 4.89 -1.79
C ARG A 74 -8.75 4.15 -2.82
N THR A 75 -7.88 3.25 -2.36
CA THR A 75 -7.09 2.37 -3.23
C THR A 75 -8.00 1.52 -4.12
N PHE A 76 -9.01 0.90 -3.53
CA PHE A 76 -9.99 0.11 -4.27
C PHE A 76 -10.74 0.94 -5.31
N MET A 77 -11.27 2.12 -4.94
CA MET A 77 -11.97 2.99 -5.89
C MET A 77 -11.07 3.42 -7.06
N ASN A 78 -9.81 3.75 -6.79
CA ASN A 78 -8.85 4.09 -7.84
C ASN A 78 -8.63 2.91 -8.80
N LEU A 79 -8.43 1.71 -8.27
CA LEU A 79 -8.26 0.51 -9.09
C LEU A 79 -9.52 0.16 -9.87
N GLN A 80 -10.68 0.25 -9.22
CA GLN A 80 -11.98 -0.02 -9.86
C GLN A 80 -12.23 0.92 -11.04
N GLU A 81 -11.94 2.22 -10.89
CA GLU A 81 -12.08 3.19 -11.96
C GLU A 81 -11.12 2.89 -13.13
N ILE A 82 -9.85 2.60 -12.84
CA ILE A 82 -8.86 2.25 -13.86
C ILE A 82 -9.31 0.98 -14.61
N PHE A 83 -9.70 -0.06 -13.91
CA PHE A 83 -10.12 -1.33 -14.52
C PHE A 83 -11.40 -1.18 -15.33
N LYS A 84 -12.40 -0.46 -14.81
CA LYS A 84 -13.64 -0.17 -15.54
C LYS A 84 -13.37 0.49 -16.88
N ARG A 85 -12.43 1.44 -16.95
CA ARG A 85 -12.08 2.16 -18.16
C ARG A 85 -11.38 1.28 -19.22
N ILE A 86 -10.70 0.22 -18.81
CA ILE A 86 -10.12 -0.77 -19.73
C ILE A 86 -11.02 -2.00 -19.93
N GLY A 87 -12.25 -1.97 -19.40
CA GLY A 87 -13.23 -3.04 -19.58
C GLY A 87 -12.96 -4.28 -18.73
N ILE A 88 -12.28 -4.13 -17.58
CA ILE A 88 -12.05 -5.22 -16.62
C ILE A 88 -12.86 -4.96 -15.36
N ARG A 89 -13.52 -6.00 -14.84
CA ARG A 89 -14.30 -5.93 -13.58
C ARG A 89 -13.55 -6.61 -12.44
N ILE A 90 -13.50 -5.97 -11.27
CA ILE A 90 -13.05 -6.64 -10.05
C ILE A 90 -14.17 -7.60 -9.63
N ASN A 91 -13.86 -8.90 -9.57
CA ASN A 91 -14.80 -9.96 -9.23
C ASN A 91 -14.90 -10.14 -7.71
N CYS A 92 -13.78 -10.23 -7.01
CA CYS A 92 -13.73 -10.47 -5.58
C CYS A 92 -12.59 -9.66 -4.95
N ARG A 93 -12.89 -9.00 -3.83
CA ARG A 93 -11.92 -8.41 -2.89
C ARG A 93 -11.72 -9.41 -1.75
N PHE A 94 -10.90 -10.42 -1.96
CA PHE A 94 -10.82 -11.53 -1.03
C PHE A 94 -10.57 -11.08 0.42
N ILE A 95 -11.61 -11.23 1.23
CA ILE A 95 -11.76 -10.88 2.65
C ILE A 95 -11.55 -9.37 2.95
N CYS A 96 -12.03 -8.52 2.05
CA CYS A 96 -12.08 -7.07 2.33
C CYS A 96 -13.44 -6.50 1.92
N ALA A 97 -14.35 -6.34 2.87
CA ALA A 97 -15.72 -5.85 2.63
C ALA A 97 -16.45 -6.62 1.51
N GLU A 98 -16.34 -7.95 1.52
CA GLU A 98 -16.81 -8.82 0.44
C GLU A 98 -17.94 -9.75 0.90
N SER A 99 -18.82 -10.11 -0.03
CA SER A 99 -19.87 -11.10 0.22
C SER A 99 -19.33 -12.54 0.15
N MET A 100 -19.96 -13.46 0.88
CA MET A 100 -19.63 -14.88 0.78
C MET A 100 -19.87 -15.42 -0.63
N GLU A 101 -20.88 -14.90 -1.33
CA GLU A 101 -21.16 -15.27 -2.72
C GLU A 101 -19.97 -14.97 -3.64
N ASN A 102 -19.36 -13.79 -3.51
CA ASN A 102 -18.19 -13.43 -4.32
C ASN A 102 -16.96 -14.24 -3.93
N ILE A 103 -16.80 -14.60 -2.65
CA ILE A 103 -15.73 -15.49 -2.19
C ILE A 103 -15.93 -16.91 -2.78
N HIS A 104 -17.14 -17.45 -2.78
CA HIS A 104 -17.48 -18.73 -3.45
C HIS A 104 -17.15 -18.66 -4.94
N ASN A 105 -17.48 -17.53 -5.57
CA ASN A 105 -17.26 -17.28 -7.00
C ASN A 105 -15.82 -16.77 -7.33
N PHE A 106 -14.85 -16.92 -6.43
CA PHE A 106 -13.50 -16.42 -6.61
C PHE A 106 -12.86 -16.84 -7.94
N LEU A 107 -13.08 -18.10 -8.35
CA LEU A 107 -12.50 -18.65 -9.57
C LEU A 107 -13.13 -18.13 -10.88
N LYS A 108 -14.13 -17.25 -10.83
CA LYS A 108 -14.60 -16.54 -12.02
C LYS A 108 -13.50 -15.67 -12.63
N ALA A 109 -12.60 -15.13 -11.81
CA ALA A 109 -11.49 -14.33 -12.32
C ALA A 109 -10.32 -15.22 -12.76
N PRO A 110 -9.87 -15.15 -14.03
CA PRO A 110 -8.74 -15.93 -14.52
C PRO A 110 -7.39 -15.51 -13.92
N TYR A 111 -7.35 -14.29 -13.36
CA TYR A 111 -6.15 -13.73 -12.74
C TYR A 111 -6.49 -13.03 -11.43
N SER A 112 -5.49 -12.99 -10.54
CA SER A 112 -5.56 -12.31 -9.24
C SER A 112 -4.38 -11.36 -9.06
N ILE A 113 -4.59 -10.31 -8.27
CA ILE A 113 -3.57 -9.37 -7.84
C ILE A 113 -3.38 -9.52 -6.36
N MET A 114 -2.15 -9.69 -5.91
CA MET A 114 -1.80 -9.63 -4.51
C MET A 114 -1.60 -8.16 -4.11
N ALA A 115 -2.42 -7.65 -3.19
CA ALA A 115 -2.32 -6.25 -2.76
C ALA A 115 -1.15 -6.01 -1.80
N ARG A 116 -0.74 -7.04 -1.05
CA ARG A 116 0.41 -7.05 -0.14
C ARG A 116 1.18 -8.34 -0.30
N TYR A 117 2.49 -8.25 -0.24
CA TYR A 117 3.38 -9.40 -0.39
C TYR A 117 4.32 -9.53 0.82
N ASP A 118 3.75 -9.93 1.93
CA ASP A 118 4.46 -10.35 3.14
C ASP A 118 4.34 -11.88 3.30
N LYS A 119 4.74 -12.40 4.45
CA LYS A 119 4.65 -13.84 4.73
C LYS A 119 3.26 -14.42 4.50
N LEU A 120 2.21 -13.74 4.98
CA LEU A 120 0.84 -14.20 4.78
C LEU A 120 0.39 -14.11 3.32
N GLY A 121 0.73 -13.02 2.62
CA GLY A 121 0.46 -12.87 1.20
C GLY A 121 1.09 -14.00 0.37
N HIS A 122 2.35 -14.36 0.67
CA HIS A 122 3.01 -15.50 0.02
C HIS A 122 2.31 -16.84 0.30
N GLU A 123 1.91 -17.08 1.56
CA GLU A 123 1.18 -18.31 1.94
C GLU A 123 -0.19 -18.39 1.26
N LEU A 124 -0.93 -17.29 1.17
CA LEU A 124 -2.22 -17.24 0.47
C LEU A 124 -2.05 -17.48 -1.03
N GLN A 125 -1.07 -16.84 -1.66
CA GLN A 125 -0.76 -17.07 -3.07
C GLN A 125 -0.51 -18.55 -3.33
N LYS A 126 0.33 -19.18 -2.50
CA LYS A 126 0.62 -20.61 -2.60
C LYS A 126 -0.63 -21.49 -2.48
N ILE A 127 -1.53 -21.21 -1.53
CA ILE A 127 -2.79 -21.93 -1.39
C ILE A 127 -3.63 -21.83 -2.67
N PHE A 128 -3.80 -20.62 -3.22
CA PHE A 128 -4.60 -20.42 -4.42
C PHE A 128 -3.98 -21.05 -5.68
N GLU A 129 -2.65 -20.98 -5.81
CA GLU A 129 -1.93 -21.59 -6.94
C GLU A 129 -1.97 -23.11 -6.88
N GLU A 130 -1.61 -23.71 -5.74
CA GLU A 130 -1.53 -25.17 -5.59
C GLU A 130 -2.89 -25.86 -5.60
N LYS A 131 -3.88 -25.27 -4.93
CA LYS A 131 -5.19 -25.89 -4.81
C LYS A 131 -6.12 -25.64 -5.99
N TYR A 132 -6.07 -24.45 -6.57
CA TYR A 132 -7.04 -24.01 -7.58
C TYR A 132 -6.41 -23.65 -8.93
N GLY A 133 -5.08 -23.66 -9.05
CA GLY A 133 -4.40 -23.26 -10.28
C GLY A 133 -4.52 -21.76 -10.61
N CYS A 134 -4.81 -20.93 -9.61
CA CYS A 134 -4.93 -19.48 -9.80
C CYS A 134 -3.61 -18.88 -10.31
N ARG A 135 -3.70 -17.78 -11.06
CA ARG A 135 -2.53 -17.05 -11.58
C ARG A 135 -2.47 -15.66 -10.96
N PHE A 136 -1.36 -15.34 -10.32
CA PHE A 136 -1.11 -14.01 -9.78
C PHE A 136 -0.24 -13.19 -10.73
N LEU A 137 -0.66 -11.94 -11.00
CA LEU A 137 -0.02 -11.09 -12.00
C LEU A 137 1.08 -10.20 -11.43
N CYS A 138 0.99 -9.90 -10.15
CA CYS A 138 1.93 -9.03 -9.44
C CYS A 138 1.79 -9.22 -7.93
N ASN A 139 2.86 -8.86 -7.24
CA ASN A 139 2.99 -9.09 -5.81
C ASN A 139 2.78 -7.82 -4.97
N GLU A 140 2.53 -6.68 -5.61
CA GLU A 140 2.23 -5.41 -4.95
C GLU A 140 1.42 -4.50 -5.86
N LEU A 141 0.67 -3.59 -5.24
CA LEU A 141 -0.05 -2.56 -5.96
C LEU A 141 0.90 -1.41 -6.37
N PRO A 142 0.75 -0.87 -7.59
CA PRO A 142 1.66 0.14 -8.11
C PRO A 142 1.43 1.51 -7.47
N ARG A 143 2.49 2.28 -7.33
CA ARG A 143 2.48 3.65 -6.82
C ARG A 143 3.22 4.58 -7.77
N GLY A 144 2.71 5.80 -7.92
CA GLY A 144 3.28 6.78 -8.85
C GLY A 144 2.95 6.50 -10.31
N PHE A 145 3.35 7.42 -11.16
CA PHE A 145 2.88 7.40 -12.55
C PHE A 145 3.52 6.24 -13.34
N SER A 146 4.84 6.15 -13.35
CA SER A 146 5.57 5.20 -14.19
C SER A 146 5.33 3.75 -13.80
N GLN A 147 5.30 3.46 -12.49
CA GLN A 147 4.98 2.11 -12.01
C GLN A 147 3.56 1.71 -12.39
N THR A 148 2.58 2.61 -12.20
CA THR A 148 1.17 2.34 -12.52
C THR A 148 0.99 2.11 -14.03
N ALA A 149 1.62 2.92 -14.87
CA ALA A 149 1.57 2.75 -16.32
C ALA A 149 2.18 1.41 -16.76
N SER A 150 3.36 1.06 -16.24
CA SER A 150 4.02 -0.22 -16.56
C SER A 150 3.20 -1.43 -16.11
N TRP A 151 2.65 -1.35 -14.88
CA TRP A 151 1.78 -2.38 -14.31
C TRP A 151 0.50 -2.56 -15.13
N LEU A 152 -0.15 -1.47 -15.51
CA LEU A 152 -1.38 -1.50 -16.28
C LEU A 152 -1.15 -2.06 -17.69
N ARG A 153 0.00 -1.76 -18.34
CA ARG A 153 0.38 -2.36 -19.63
C ARG A 153 0.51 -3.87 -19.55
N LYS A 154 1.10 -4.40 -18.48
CA LYS A 154 1.19 -5.86 -18.26
C LYS A 154 -0.20 -6.49 -18.19
N ILE A 155 -1.13 -5.86 -17.45
CA ILE A 155 -2.50 -6.34 -17.33
C ILE A 155 -3.24 -6.21 -18.66
N GLY A 156 -3.19 -5.05 -19.30
CA GLY A 156 -3.84 -4.82 -20.59
C GLY A 156 -3.42 -5.85 -21.65
N LYS A 157 -2.13 -6.18 -21.70
CA LYS A 157 -1.61 -7.21 -22.61
C LYS A 157 -2.20 -8.60 -22.32
N LEU A 158 -2.38 -8.97 -21.04
CA LEU A 158 -2.93 -10.27 -20.66
C LEU A 158 -4.43 -10.42 -20.99
N TYR A 159 -5.14 -9.30 -20.98
CA TYR A 159 -6.57 -9.27 -21.31
C TYR A 159 -6.87 -8.86 -22.76
N GLY A 160 -5.85 -8.60 -23.58
CA GLY A 160 -6.04 -8.11 -24.96
C GLY A 160 -6.68 -6.72 -25.01
N LYS A 161 -6.36 -5.86 -24.04
CA LYS A 161 -6.90 -4.50 -23.85
C LYS A 161 -5.82 -3.43 -24.01
N GLU A 162 -4.82 -3.67 -24.86
CA GLU A 162 -3.66 -2.77 -25.01
C GLU A 162 -4.06 -1.37 -25.45
N LYS A 163 -5.03 -1.26 -26.36
CA LYS A 163 -5.49 0.01 -26.89
C LYS A 163 -6.19 0.86 -25.83
N GLU A 164 -7.12 0.27 -25.10
CA GLU A 164 -7.84 0.90 -23.99
C GLU A 164 -6.88 1.30 -22.88
N THR A 165 -5.89 0.46 -22.62
CA THR A 165 -4.84 0.70 -21.63
C THR A 165 -4.01 1.93 -21.98
N GLU A 166 -3.49 2.03 -23.21
CA GLU A 166 -2.70 3.21 -23.62
C GLU A 166 -3.54 4.49 -23.61
N GLN A 167 -4.82 4.41 -23.96
CA GLN A 167 -5.73 5.56 -23.87
C GLN A 167 -5.87 6.04 -22.41
N VAL A 168 -6.09 5.11 -21.48
CA VAL A 168 -6.17 5.45 -20.03
C VAL A 168 -4.87 6.06 -19.52
N ILE A 169 -3.72 5.50 -19.91
CA ILE A 169 -2.42 6.03 -19.52
C ILE A 169 -2.21 7.44 -20.06
N LEU A 170 -2.54 7.69 -21.32
CA LEU A 170 -2.39 8.99 -21.96
C LEU A 170 -3.23 10.07 -21.26
N GLU A 171 -4.49 9.78 -20.98
CA GLU A 171 -5.40 10.72 -20.32
C GLU A 171 -4.91 11.05 -18.90
N ASN A 172 -4.47 10.03 -18.15
CA ASN A 172 -3.88 10.26 -16.82
C ASN A 172 -2.54 11.01 -16.89
N ARG A 173 -1.74 10.83 -17.98
CA ARG A 173 -0.49 11.58 -18.19
C ARG A 173 -0.75 13.07 -18.31
N ILE A 174 -1.77 13.46 -19.08
CA ILE A 174 -2.14 14.87 -19.25
C ILE A 174 -2.48 15.50 -17.89
N GLN A 175 -3.35 14.85 -17.13
CA GLN A 175 -3.76 15.33 -15.80
C GLN A 175 -2.59 15.37 -14.81
N TYR A 176 -1.76 14.31 -14.78
CA TYR A 176 -0.57 14.23 -13.95
C TYR A 176 0.39 15.40 -14.23
N THR A 177 0.70 15.63 -15.53
CA THR A 177 1.62 16.70 -15.94
C THR A 177 1.09 18.09 -15.55
N GLN A 178 -0.21 18.34 -15.71
CA GLN A 178 -0.83 19.59 -15.27
C GLN A 178 -0.71 19.78 -13.76
N THR A 179 -0.97 18.73 -12.99
CA THR A 179 -0.86 18.77 -11.52
C THR A 179 0.59 19.00 -11.08
N ILE A 180 1.55 18.30 -11.66
CA ILE A 180 2.99 18.49 -11.39
C ILE A 180 3.41 19.93 -11.68
N ASN A 181 3.04 20.49 -12.82
CA ASN A 181 3.41 21.86 -13.19
C ASN A 181 2.90 22.90 -12.16
N ASN A 182 1.72 22.69 -11.62
CA ASN A 182 1.18 23.57 -10.57
C ASN A 182 1.93 23.39 -9.24
N LEU A 183 2.25 22.18 -8.86
CA LEU A 183 2.94 21.86 -7.62
C LEU A 183 4.42 22.27 -7.67
N LYS A 184 5.07 22.11 -8.81
CA LYS A 184 6.49 22.37 -9.01
C LYS A 184 6.91 23.78 -8.57
N LEU A 185 6.06 24.78 -8.78
CA LEU A 185 6.33 26.16 -8.36
C LEU A 185 6.50 26.31 -6.85
N LEU A 186 5.86 25.45 -6.08
CA LEU A 186 5.86 25.46 -4.62
C LEU A 186 7.04 24.66 -4.02
N TYR A 187 7.56 23.71 -4.81
CA TYR A 187 8.63 22.79 -4.37
C TYR A 187 10.01 23.11 -4.91
N LYS A 188 10.10 23.91 -5.96
CA LYS A 188 11.37 24.21 -6.64
C LYS A 188 12.46 24.66 -5.68
N GLY A 189 13.58 23.95 -5.70
CA GLY A 189 14.75 24.24 -4.88
C GLY A 189 14.61 23.90 -3.40
N LYS A 190 13.51 23.25 -2.98
CA LYS A 190 13.38 22.73 -1.63
C LYS A 190 14.30 21.53 -1.46
N LYS A 191 15.05 21.53 -0.37
CA LYS A 191 16.03 20.51 -0.01
C LYS A 191 15.36 19.38 0.75
N VAL A 192 15.50 18.15 0.26
CA VAL A 192 14.87 16.97 0.87
C VAL A 192 15.88 15.89 1.21
N ILE A 193 15.69 15.25 2.37
CA ILE A 193 16.33 13.98 2.71
C ILE A 193 15.26 12.89 2.68
N LEU A 194 15.58 11.76 2.02
CA LEU A 194 14.74 10.57 1.99
C LEU A 194 15.29 9.55 2.98
N PHE A 195 14.42 9.09 3.91
CA PHE A 195 14.75 8.07 4.90
C PHE A 195 13.70 6.98 4.84
N LEU A 196 13.94 5.94 4.04
CA LEU A 196 12.91 5.03 3.57
C LEU A 196 13.32 3.56 3.71
N LYS A 197 12.33 2.68 3.81
CA LYS A 197 12.52 1.26 3.53
C LYS A 197 12.65 1.05 2.03
N ASN A 198 13.49 0.12 1.65
CA ASN A 198 13.97 -0.08 0.28
C ASN A 198 12.86 -0.25 -0.79
N ASN A 199 11.75 -0.86 -0.43
CA ASN A 199 10.67 -1.21 -1.36
C ASN A 199 9.73 -0.06 -1.78
N SER A 200 9.99 1.18 -1.36
CA SER A 200 9.06 2.29 -1.58
C SER A 200 9.68 3.49 -2.28
N ILE A 201 10.91 3.38 -2.78
CA ILE A 201 11.68 4.55 -3.17
C ILE A 201 11.41 5.06 -4.59
N ASP A 202 11.19 4.18 -5.56
CA ASP A 202 11.18 4.55 -6.98
C ASP A 202 10.15 5.63 -7.32
N TRP A 203 8.91 5.52 -6.83
CA TRP A 203 7.87 6.51 -7.09
C TRP A 203 8.11 7.84 -6.35
N ILE A 204 8.83 7.80 -5.21
CA ILE A 204 9.19 9.00 -4.45
C ILE A 204 10.30 9.76 -5.18
N LEU A 205 11.26 9.04 -5.75
CA LEU A 205 12.32 9.64 -6.56
C LEU A 205 11.77 10.22 -7.87
N GLU A 206 10.83 9.51 -8.53
CA GLU A 206 10.10 10.04 -9.68
C GLU A 206 9.41 11.38 -9.30
N LEU A 207 8.68 11.39 -8.19
CA LEU A 207 8.00 12.58 -7.70
C LEU A 207 8.98 13.71 -7.35
N ALA A 208 10.07 13.41 -6.67
CA ALA A 208 11.08 14.39 -6.30
C ALA A 208 11.72 15.04 -7.54
N HIS A 209 12.04 14.22 -8.55
CA HIS A 209 12.54 14.69 -9.84
C HIS A 209 11.52 15.60 -10.55
N ASP A 210 10.26 15.15 -10.64
CA ASP A 210 9.20 15.87 -11.36
C ASP A 210 8.87 17.23 -10.70
N LEU A 211 9.01 17.31 -9.36
CA LEU A 211 8.79 18.53 -8.59
C LEU A 211 10.02 19.47 -8.51
N ASP A 212 11.16 19.09 -9.11
CA ASP A 212 12.43 19.85 -8.98
C ASP A 212 12.91 19.96 -7.52
N LEU A 213 12.70 18.93 -6.71
CA LEU A 213 13.25 18.85 -5.37
C LEU A 213 14.76 18.58 -5.43
N ASP A 214 15.51 19.27 -4.55
CA ASP A 214 16.93 19.00 -4.36
C ASP A 214 17.11 17.85 -3.36
N VAL A 215 17.28 16.62 -3.86
CA VAL A 215 17.48 15.43 -3.04
C VAL A 215 18.92 15.42 -2.52
N LEU A 216 19.11 15.90 -1.30
CA LEU A 216 20.41 16.00 -0.64
C LEU A 216 21.01 14.65 -0.31
N ASP A 217 20.14 13.74 0.17
CA ASP A 217 20.56 12.40 0.58
C ASP A 217 19.38 11.42 0.50
N SER A 218 19.71 10.16 0.31
CA SER A 218 18.76 9.07 0.25
C SER A 218 19.27 7.88 1.06
N ILE A 219 18.70 7.68 2.24
CA ILE A 219 19.11 6.67 3.21
C ILE A 219 18.06 5.56 3.20
N LEU A 220 18.46 4.37 2.75
CA LEU A 220 17.59 3.22 2.61
C LEU A 220 17.88 2.17 3.67
N ILE A 221 16.84 1.73 4.35
CA ILE A 221 16.89 0.64 5.33
C ILE A 221 16.49 -0.65 4.62
N GLY A 222 17.40 -1.62 4.60
CA GLY A 222 17.18 -2.92 3.96
C GLY A 222 18.39 -3.42 3.18
N SER A 223 18.21 -4.48 2.38
CA SER A 223 19.25 -5.03 1.55
C SER A 223 19.42 -4.26 0.24
N LYS A 224 20.66 -4.10 -0.20
CA LYS A 224 20.97 -3.48 -1.50
C LYS A 224 20.45 -4.33 -2.67
N GLU A 225 20.33 -5.64 -2.46
CA GLU A 225 19.86 -6.58 -3.47
C GLU A 225 18.36 -6.39 -3.81
N ASP A 226 17.60 -5.79 -2.91
CA ASP A 226 16.18 -5.52 -3.12
C ASP A 226 15.92 -4.20 -3.90
N SER A 227 16.97 -3.44 -4.23
CA SER A 227 16.84 -2.15 -4.93
C SER A 227 16.87 -2.32 -6.43
N VAL A 228 15.84 -1.79 -7.09
CA VAL A 228 15.72 -1.80 -8.57
C VAL A 228 16.30 -0.52 -9.19
N ALA A 229 16.55 0.50 -8.40
CA ALA A 229 16.96 1.83 -8.89
C ALA A 229 18.49 2.01 -8.91
N ASP A 230 18.99 2.56 -10.00
CA ASP A 230 20.42 2.86 -10.25
C ASP A 230 20.86 4.20 -9.61
N TRP A 231 20.32 4.51 -8.42
CA TRP A 231 20.57 5.77 -7.72
C TRP A 231 21.69 5.63 -6.68
N LYS A 232 22.36 6.72 -6.39
CA LYS A 232 23.39 6.80 -5.34
C LYS A 232 22.73 6.83 -3.96
N HIS A 233 22.36 5.67 -3.45
CA HIS A 233 21.76 5.54 -2.13
C HIS A 233 22.77 5.13 -1.08
N GLN A 234 22.57 5.58 0.16
CA GLN A 234 23.25 5.05 1.32
C GLN A 234 22.37 3.92 1.88
N PHE A 235 22.85 2.69 1.75
CA PHE A 235 22.18 1.52 2.31
C PHE A 235 22.65 1.24 3.72
N SER A 236 21.72 0.97 4.63
CA SER A 236 22.03 0.46 5.95
C SER A 236 21.19 -0.78 6.24
N ALA A 237 21.85 -1.87 6.60
CA ALA A 237 21.19 -3.12 7.00
C ALA A 237 20.58 -3.01 8.41
N ASP A 238 21.03 -2.05 9.20
CA ASP A 238 20.60 -1.85 10.55
C ASP A 238 20.09 -0.43 10.79
N TRP A 239 19.08 -0.33 11.65
CA TRP A 239 18.39 0.90 11.98
C TRP A 239 19.27 1.95 12.65
N GLU A 240 20.15 1.54 13.57
CA GLU A 240 21.00 2.45 14.34
C GLU A 240 21.99 3.18 13.44
N ASN A 241 22.62 2.45 12.52
CA ASN A 241 23.52 3.05 11.52
C ASN A 241 22.79 3.97 10.56
N ALA A 242 21.57 3.60 10.11
CA ALA A 242 20.75 4.45 9.27
C ALA A 242 20.38 5.76 10.00
N GLN A 243 20.04 5.68 11.26
CA GLN A 243 19.69 6.83 12.09
C GLN A 243 20.88 7.76 12.31
N ASN A 244 22.06 7.24 12.62
CA ASN A 244 23.29 8.01 12.76
C ASN A 244 23.66 8.74 11.45
N THR A 245 23.47 8.07 10.33
CA THR A 245 23.65 8.66 8.98
C THR A 245 22.66 9.81 8.77
N LEU A 246 21.39 9.62 9.11
CA LEU A 246 20.36 10.67 9.00
C LEU A 246 20.72 11.91 9.83
N PHE A 247 21.13 11.74 11.09
CA PHE A 247 21.54 12.88 11.94
C PHE A 247 22.75 13.63 11.40
N THR A 248 23.72 12.90 10.88
CA THR A 248 24.90 13.50 10.25
C THR A 248 24.51 14.32 9.02
N SER A 249 23.62 13.77 8.18
CA SER A 249 23.10 14.48 6.99
C SER A 249 22.29 15.71 7.37
N ILE A 250 21.41 15.64 8.37
CA ILE A 250 20.64 16.78 8.87
C ILE A 250 21.55 17.91 9.34
N ALA A 251 22.53 17.59 10.19
CA ALA A 251 23.44 18.58 10.76
C ALA A 251 24.28 19.29 9.67
N LYS A 252 24.69 18.54 8.64
CA LYS A 252 25.55 19.04 7.57
C LYS A 252 24.79 19.83 6.51
N GLN A 253 23.60 19.37 6.12
CA GLN A 253 22.94 19.80 4.89
C GLN A 253 21.70 20.68 5.11
N LYS A 254 21.14 20.70 6.31
CA LYS A 254 19.98 21.52 6.70
C LYS A 254 18.82 21.39 5.71
N PRO A 255 18.15 20.23 5.64
CA PRO A 255 17.02 20.01 4.73
C PRO A 255 15.81 20.86 5.11
N ASP A 256 14.99 21.22 4.12
CA ASP A 256 13.67 21.81 4.32
C ASP A 256 12.62 20.75 4.68
N LEU A 257 12.83 19.52 4.23
CA LEU A 257 11.88 18.41 4.35
C LEU A 257 12.61 17.08 4.56
N ILE A 258 12.07 16.25 5.44
CA ILE A 258 12.46 14.83 5.56
C ILE A 258 11.25 13.97 5.25
N ILE A 259 11.40 13.06 4.29
CA ILE A 259 10.39 12.07 3.94
C ILE A 259 10.80 10.72 4.51
N LEU A 260 9.94 10.15 5.36
CA LEU A 260 10.17 8.84 5.98
C LEU A 260 8.92 7.95 5.86
N ASN A 261 9.11 6.65 5.95
CA ASN A 261 8.03 5.67 5.94
C ASN A 261 8.01 4.79 7.20
N ASP A 262 8.56 5.30 8.30
CA ASP A 262 8.57 4.63 9.59
C ASP A 262 8.27 5.60 10.73
N PHE A 263 7.46 5.14 11.72
CA PHE A 263 7.08 5.95 12.88
C PHE A 263 8.24 6.18 13.85
N MET A 264 9.15 5.24 13.95
CA MET A 264 10.27 5.31 14.89
C MET A 264 11.23 6.45 14.56
N GLY A 265 11.42 6.76 13.26
CA GLY A 265 12.30 7.83 12.83
C GLY A 265 11.83 9.24 13.20
N GLN A 266 10.53 9.46 13.27
CA GLN A 266 9.96 10.78 13.54
C GLN A 266 10.26 11.30 14.96
N ALA A 267 10.38 10.40 15.93
CA ALA A 267 10.61 10.78 17.34
C ALA A 267 12.00 11.43 17.59
N PHE A 268 12.91 11.32 16.65
CA PHE A 268 14.30 11.77 16.81
C PHE A 268 14.67 12.96 15.93
N ILE A 269 13.77 13.43 15.05
CA ILE A 269 14.04 14.57 14.18
C ILE A 269 13.70 15.85 14.90
N PRO A 270 14.57 16.91 14.82
CA PRO A 270 14.27 18.21 15.41
C PRO A 270 12.94 18.78 14.91
N ASP A 271 12.15 19.34 15.84
CA ASP A 271 10.81 19.89 15.57
C ASP A 271 10.81 21.03 14.53
N GLU A 272 11.96 21.66 14.30
CA GLU A 272 12.11 22.74 13.33
C GLU A 272 12.14 22.25 11.88
N ILE A 273 12.34 20.93 11.66
CA ILE A 273 12.41 20.36 10.32
C ILE A 273 11.06 19.76 9.94
N CYS A 274 10.54 20.18 8.80
CA CYS A 274 9.32 19.62 8.27
C CYS A 274 9.51 18.12 7.98
N THR A 275 8.65 17.29 8.58
CA THR A 275 8.75 15.83 8.48
C THR A 275 7.45 15.24 7.95
N VAL A 276 7.56 14.39 6.94
CA VAL A 276 6.45 13.64 6.38
C VAL A 276 6.63 12.16 6.63
N ASN A 277 5.64 11.53 7.22
CA ASN A 277 5.61 10.08 7.37
C ASN A 277 4.63 9.46 6.38
N LEU A 278 5.16 8.67 5.45
CA LEU A 278 4.39 8.01 4.40
C LEU A 278 3.62 6.77 4.86
N ALA A 279 3.86 6.28 6.08
CA ALA A 279 3.27 5.01 6.54
C ALA A 279 1.74 5.03 6.64
N ARG A 280 1.09 6.20 6.68
CA ARG A 280 -0.34 6.33 6.97
C ARG A 280 -1.24 6.67 5.78
N ASP A 281 -0.73 7.27 4.70
CA ASP A 281 -1.58 7.99 3.75
C ASP A 281 -1.31 7.71 2.26
N ILE A 282 -0.75 6.55 1.94
CA ILE A 282 -0.39 6.22 0.56
C ILE A 282 -1.52 5.41 -0.09
N SER A 283 -2.19 6.01 -1.06
CA SER A 283 -3.09 5.30 -1.98
C SER A 283 -2.31 4.67 -3.14
N THR A 284 -2.98 3.86 -3.94
CA THR A 284 -2.43 3.25 -5.16
C THR A 284 -2.81 4.06 -6.39
N GLY A 285 -2.00 3.99 -7.44
CA GLY A 285 -2.34 4.50 -8.76
C GLY A 285 -1.49 5.68 -9.26
N PHE A 286 -1.92 6.26 -10.38
CA PHE A 286 -1.19 7.31 -11.10
C PHE A 286 -0.90 8.56 -10.27
N PHE A 287 -1.82 8.94 -9.38
CA PHE A 287 -1.78 10.19 -8.63
C PHE A 287 -1.24 10.06 -7.20
N THR A 288 -0.74 8.88 -6.82
CA THR A 288 -0.16 8.66 -5.48
C THR A 288 0.83 9.75 -5.07
N GLY A 289 1.78 10.06 -5.94
CA GLY A 289 2.81 11.07 -5.68
C GLY A 289 2.24 12.48 -5.57
N THR A 290 1.42 12.90 -6.54
CA THR A 290 0.82 14.25 -6.54
C THR A 290 -0.14 14.46 -5.38
N ASP A 291 -0.89 13.43 -4.97
CA ASP A 291 -1.77 13.47 -3.80
C ASP A 291 -0.97 13.66 -2.51
N CYS A 292 0.17 12.98 -2.40
CA CYS A 292 1.10 13.17 -1.28
C CYS A 292 1.67 14.59 -1.29
N ALA A 293 2.20 15.04 -2.43
CA ALA A 293 2.77 16.37 -2.56
C ALA A 293 1.76 17.48 -2.21
N ALA A 294 0.52 17.38 -2.69
CA ALA A 294 -0.52 18.36 -2.36
C ALA A 294 -0.80 18.47 -0.85
N LYS A 295 -0.64 17.36 -0.11
CA LYS A 295 -0.75 17.37 1.35
C LYS A 295 0.47 17.99 2.04
N TRP A 296 1.68 17.74 1.51
CA TRP A 296 2.92 18.23 2.10
C TRP A 296 3.05 19.76 2.06
N ILE A 297 2.46 20.43 1.06
CA ILE A 297 2.42 21.90 0.99
C ILE A 297 1.86 22.48 2.27
N ARG A 298 0.79 21.90 2.81
CA ARG A 298 0.17 22.39 4.06
C ARG A 298 1.12 22.33 5.25
N LEU A 299 2.13 21.46 5.22
CA LEU A 299 3.14 21.37 6.25
C LEU A 299 4.15 22.50 6.14
N PHE A 300 4.48 22.98 4.93
CA PHE A 300 5.32 24.14 4.73
C PHE A 300 4.61 25.46 5.07
N GLU A 301 3.30 25.55 4.78
CA GLU A 301 2.49 26.75 5.06
C GLU A 301 2.10 26.86 6.55
N ASN A 302 1.91 25.74 7.21
CA ASN A 302 1.58 25.65 8.64
C ASN A 302 2.83 25.21 9.41
N THR A 303 3.90 26.00 9.40
CA THR A 303 5.01 25.77 10.32
C THR A 303 4.45 25.83 11.75
N LEU A 304 4.45 24.68 12.42
CA LEU A 304 3.98 24.52 13.80
C LEU A 304 4.72 25.41 14.81
N GLU A 305 5.84 26.00 14.37
CA GLU A 305 6.68 26.91 15.17
C GLU A 305 5.93 28.07 15.83
N GLY A 306 4.92 28.64 15.18
CA GLY A 306 4.15 29.73 15.76
C GLY A 306 3.04 29.27 16.70
N ARG A 307 2.34 28.20 16.38
CA ARG A 307 1.16 27.74 17.16
C ARG A 307 1.53 27.00 18.44
N TRP A 308 2.46 26.06 18.41
CA TRP A 308 2.87 25.31 19.59
C TRP A 308 3.56 26.19 20.64
N LYS A 309 4.41 27.13 20.21
CA LYS A 309 5.04 28.08 21.13
C LYS A 309 3.98 29.02 21.76
N ASN A 310 2.99 29.43 20.98
CA ASN A 310 1.87 30.22 21.50
C ASN A 310 0.95 29.40 22.42
N ASP A 311 0.63 28.15 22.05
CA ASP A 311 -0.19 27.28 22.88
C ASP A 311 0.53 26.84 24.16
N LYS A 312 1.84 26.54 24.08
CA LYS A 312 2.68 26.27 25.26
C LYS A 312 2.71 27.46 26.19
N SER A 313 2.91 28.67 25.68
CA SER A 313 2.90 29.90 26.48
C SER A 313 1.53 30.22 27.09
N LEU A 314 0.43 29.83 26.44
CA LEU A 314 -0.91 29.94 26.97
C LEU A 314 -1.19 28.89 28.05
N PHE A 315 -0.66 27.68 27.91
CA PHE A 315 -0.75 26.61 28.93
C PHE A 315 0.05 26.98 30.16
N GLU A 316 1.30 27.42 30.03
CA GLU A 316 2.16 27.85 31.12
C GLU A 316 1.59 29.06 31.89
N LYS A 317 0.82 29.94 31.21
CA LYS A 317 0.13 31.08 31.87
C LYS A 317 -1.18 30.70 32.55
N ARG A 318 -1.81 29.57 32.19
CA ARG A 318 -3.11 29.13 32.74
C ARG A 318 -3.01 28.04 33.83
N CYS A 319 -1.85 27.41 33.93
CA CYS A 319 -1.56 26.40 34.96
C CYS A 319 -0.32 26.84 35.73
N PRO A 320 -0.47 27.73 36.77
CA PRO A 320 0.62 28.12 37.66
C PRO A 320 1.05 26.97 38.57
#